data_3b5ccbe4578f09705109e060c0ec72e3
#
_entry.id   3b5ccbe4578f09705109e060c0ec72e3
#
_cell.length_a   1.000
_cell.length_b   1.000
_cell.length_c   1.000
_cell.angle_alpha   90.00
_cell.angle_beta   90.00
_cell.angle_gamma   90.00
#
_symmetry.space_group_name_H-M   'P 1'
#
loop_
_entity.id
_entity.type
_entity.pdbx_description
1 polymer ?
#
loop_
_entity_poly.entity_id
_entity_poly.type
_entity_poly.pdbx_seq_one_letter_code
_entity_poly.pdbx_strand_id
1 'polypeptide(L)'
;LHEKRGGYANNTSAIYGLADKAEALGVKILTGTTVTGFEFGSNSNAVTGVHTDKGTIKCEQVIVGAGPWIKSFWDMLELPNKISIKGDDGKLHSDVPMWYYWFLTEGVLRVEPDFLKTEEGNMPPVIHVDTDAPLYSDVDKSLITDKLWGIYYKPDFHFNGIQGGASPYKVGEPGGEGVSVDPYGPKSSEFIIDDNFAHMWTSALAFCHKRFEGKSHLFKKGATGGLGCFTPDSFPIFDQFNENVYLIADSNHGYKMIGVGKLVADEVLGEKSSLLEPFRFSRYEEGKLHPTSNSPFPWS
;
A
#
# COMPACT_ATOMS: atom_id res chain seq x y z
N LEU A 1 -21.54 2.87 -1.88
CA LEU A 1 -21.06 2.75 -3.26
C LEU A 1 -20.85 1.28 -3.63
N HIS A 2 -21.35 0.84 -4.79
CA HIS A 2 -21.16 -0.51 -5.30
C HIS A 2 -20.41 -0.45 -6.64
N GLU A 3 -19.14 -0.86 -6.66
CA GLU A 3 -18.37 -1.01 -7.88
C GLU A 3 -18.61 -2.40 -8.50
N LYS A 4 -19.38 -2.43 -9.58
CA LYS A 4 -19.78 -3.69 -10.22
C LYS A 4 -18.68 -4.44 -10.93
N ARG A 5 -17.57 -3.75 -11.25
CA ARG A 5 -16.38 -4.33 -11.89
C ARG A 5 -15.21 -4.51 -10.92
N GLY A 6 -15.40 -4.18 -9.65
CA GLY A 6 -14.45 -4.40 -8.60
C GLY A 6 -14.19 -5.89 -8.37
N GLY A 7 -13.06 -6.20 -7.80
CA GLY A 7 -12.70 -7.59 -7.51
C GLY A 7 -11.46 -7.65 -6.64
N TYR A 8 -11.00 -8.86 -6.43
CA TYR A 8 -9.74 -9.15 -5.76
C TYR A 8 -9.03 -10.31 -6.47
N ALA A 9 -7.72 -10.37 -6.30
CA ALA A 9 -6.90 -11.43 -6.84
C ALA A 9 -5.99 -12.00 -5.76
N ASN A 10 -5.57 -13.26 -5.94
CA ASN A 10 -4.50 -13.81 -5.14
C ASN A 10 -3.19 -13.11 -5.53
N ASN A 11 -2.64 -12.29 -4.64
CA ASN A 11 -1.45 -11.48 -4.92
C ASN A 11 -0.22 -12.34 -5.23
N THR A 12 -0.02 -13.43 -4.51
CA THR A 12 1.10 -14.35 -4.73
C THR A 12 1.05 -14.93 -6.15
N SER A 13 -0.08 -15.49 -6.54
CA SER A 13 -0.25 -16.04 -7.89
C SER A 13 -0.11 -14.99 -8.98
N ALA A 14 -0.60 -13.77 -8.75
CA ALA A 14 -0.48 -12.68 -9.71
C ALA A 14 0.98 -12.26 -9.91
N ILE A 15 1.74 -12.11 -8.84
CA ILE A 15 3.15 -11.68 -8.90
C ILE A 15 4.04 -12.76 -9.52
N TYR A 16 3.90 -14.02 -9.09
CA TYR A 16 4.68 -15.11 -9.70
C TYR A 16 4.31 -15.34 -11.17
N GLY A 17 3.02 -15.27 -11.52
CA GLY A 17 2.61 -15.37 -12.91
C GLY A 17 3.14 -14.25 -13.80
N LEU A 18 3.28 -13.02 -13.25
CA LEU A 18 3.95 -11.93 -13.96
C LEU A 18 5.44 -12.17 -14.10
N ALA A 19 6.11 -12.68 -13.07
CA ALA A 19 7.53 -13.03 -13.12
C ALA A 19 7.79 -14.11 -14.19
N ASP A 20 7.05 -15.20 -14.19
CA ASP A 20 7.14 -16.27 -15.18
C ASP A 20 6.94 -15.72 -16.60
N LYS A 21 5.96 -14.83 -16.77
CA LYS A 21 5.69 -14.18 -18.06
C LYS A 21 6.85 -13.29 -18.49
N ALA A 22 7.43 -12.52 -17.58
CA ALA A 22 8.57 -11.64 -17.86
C ALA A 22 9.79 -12.46 -18.28
N GLU A 23 10.12 -13.53 -17.56
CA GLU A 23 11.23 -14.44 -17.90
C GLU A 23 11.03 -15.10 -19.27
N ALA A 24 9.81 -15.55 -19.57
CA ALA A 24 9.47 -16.13 -20.87
C ALA A 24 9.65 -15.11 -22.03
N LEU A 25 9.62 -13.82 -21.74
CA LEU A 25 9.89 -12.73 -22.69
C LEU A 25 11.35 -12.26 -22.68
N GLY A 26 12.23 -12.94 -21.93
CA GLY A 26 13.67 -12.67 -21.92
C GLY A 26 14.13 -11.69 -20.81
N VAL A 27 13.25 -11.29 -19.90
CA VAL A 27 13.64 -10.50 -18.73
C VAL A 27 14.46 -11.39 -17.79
N LYS A 28 15.59 -10.85 -17.29
CA LYS A 28 16.40 -11.53 -16.28
C LYS A 28 15.98 -11.07 -14.89
N ILE A 29 15.53 -11.98 -14.07
CA ILE A 29 15.19 -11.73 -12.67
C ILE A 29 16.36 -12.17 -11.79
N LEU A 30 16.97 -11.22 -11.07
CA LEU A 30 18.12 -11.47 -10.20
C LEU A 30 17.67 -11.55 -8.74
N THR A 31 17.17 -12.69 -8.34
CA THR A 31 16.79 -12.93 -6.94
C THR A 31 17.99 -12.96 -5.99
N GLY A 32 17.78 -12.67 -4.72
CA GLY A 32 18.84 -12.62 -3.70
C GLY A 32 19.93 -11.62 -4.05
N THR A 33 19.56 -10.50 -4.72
CA THR A 33 20.49 -9.42 -5.08
C THR A 33 19.94 -8.13 -4.50
N THR A 34 20.71 -7.52 -3.60
CA THR A 34 20.32 -6.29 -2.89
C THR A 34 20.94 -5.09 -3.58
N VAL A 35 20.10 -4.11 -3.94
CA VAL A 35 20.56 -2.81 -4.43
C VAL A 35 21.09 -1.99 -3.24
N THR A 36 22.28 -1.43 -3.39
CA THR A 36 22.97 -0.69 -2.33
C THR A 36 23.25 0.78 -2.69
N GLY A 37 22.96 1.20 -3.94
CA GLY A 37 23.15 2.56 -4.39
C GLY A 37 23.11 2.70 -5.90
N PHE A 38 23.44 3.91 -6.35
CA PHE A 38 23.49 4.26 -7.76
C PHE A 38 24.83 4.91 -8.12
N GLU A 39 25.27 4.69 -9.34
CA GLU A 39 26.40 5.38 -9.95
C GLU A 39 25.85 6.47 -10.87
N PHE A 40 26.29 7.71 -10.67
CA PHE A 40 25.87 8.86 -11.46
C PHE A 40 26.92 9.23 -12.51
N GLY A 41 26.47 9.83 -13.60
CA GLY A 41 27.36 10.37 -14.61
C GLY A 41 28.20 11.54 -14.08
N SER A 42 29.41 11.69 -14.59
CA SER A 42 30.39 12.65 -14.06
C SER A 42 29.96 14.13 -14.12
N ASN A 43 29.05 14.48 -15.03
CA ASN A 43 28.59 15.84 -15.27
C ASN A 43 27.06 15.92 -15.47
N SER A 44 26.35 14.90 -15.00
CA SER A 44 24.88 14.82 -15.12
C SER A 44 24.32 14.10 -13.90
N ASN A 45 23.03 14.23 -13.67
CA ASN A 45 22.31 13.46 -12.67
C ASN A 45 21.74 12.14 -13.24
N ALA A 46 22.18 11.73 -14.43
CA ALA A 46 21.79 10.44 -14.99
C ALA A 46 22.44 9.29 -14.23
N VAL A 47 21.70 8.25 -13.95
CA VAL A 47 22.20 7.01 -13.37
C VAL A 47 22.85 6.18 -14.47
N THR A 48 24.11 5.80 -14.31
CA THR A 48 24.89 5.00 -15.27
C THR A 48 25.09 3.57 -14.79
N GLY A 49 24.76 3.29 -13.52
CA GLY A 49 24.87 1.96 -12.96
C GLY A 49 24.11 1.82 -11.64
N VAL A 50 23.70 0.60 -11.38
CA VAL A 50 23.08 0.19 -10.11
C VAL A 50 24.07 -0.63 -9.31
N HIS A 51 24.45 -0.14 -8.14
CA HIS A 51 25.30 -0.89 -7.21
C HIS A 51 24.48 -1.95 -6.49
N THR A 52 25.02 -3.14 -6.42
CA THR A 52 24.44 -4.26 -5.68
C THR A 52 25.47 -4.92 -4.77
N ASP A 53 25.00 -5.76 -3.85
CA ASP A 53 25.85 -6.62 -3.02
C ASP A 53 26.69 -7.62 -3.82
N LYS A 54 26.44 -7.75 -5.13
CA LYS A 54 27.14 -8.67 -6.05
C LYS A 54 27.91 -7.95 -7.16
N GLY A 55 27.99 -6.63 -7.10
CA GLY A 55 28.68 -5.79 -8.09
C GLY A 55 27.77 -4.78 -8.76
N THR A 56 28.29 -4.04 -9.71
CA THR A 56 27.59 -2.96 -10.39
C THR A 56 27.00 -3.42 -11.72
N ILE A 57 25.73 -3.13 -11.94
CA ILE A 57 25.02 -3.38 -13.17
C ILE A 57 24.96 -2.05 -13.95
N LYS A 58 25.57 -1.97 -15.12
CA LYS A 58 25.48 -0.80 -15.99
C LYS A 58 24.10 -0.74 -16.63
N CYS A 59 23.55 0.46 -16.75
CA CYS A 59 22.22 0.69 -17.29
C CYS A 59 22.12 2.06 -17.97
N GLU A 60 21.18 2.17 -18.90
CA GLU A 60 20.81 3.42 -19.60
C GLU A 60 19.53 4.03 -19.00
N GLN A 61 18.67 3.19 -18.43
CA GLN A 61 17.40 3.57 -17.82
C GLN A 61 17.19 2.79 -16.54
N VAL A 62 16.64 3.43 -15.53
CA VAL A 62 16.24 2.80 -14.26
C VAL A 62 14.76 3.02 -14.01
N ILE A 63 14.06 1.95 -13.62
CA ILE A 63 12.70 2.04 -13.11
C ILE A 63 12.71 1.48 -11.69
N VAL A 64 12.29 2.30 -10.73
CA VAL A 64 12.23 1.91 -9.32
C VAL A 64 10.78 1.63 -8.94
N GLY A 65 10.50 0.36 -8.58
CA GLY A 65 9.23 -0.07 -8.03
C GLY A 65 9.49 -0.89 -6.77
N ALA A 66 9.94 -0.24 -5.71
CA ALA A 66 10.55 -0.89 -4.55
C ALA A 66 9.57 -1.15 -3.39
N GLY A 67 8.26 -0.89 -3.56
CA GLY A 67 7.26 -1.11 -2.51
C GLY A 67 7.62 -0.37 -1.21
N PRO A 68 7.58 -1.03 -0.04
CA PRO A 68 7.88 -0.37 1.24
C PRO A 68 9.32 0.15 1.37
N TRP A 69 10.24 -0.31 0.52
CA TRP A 69 11.63 0.19 0.49
C TRP A 69 11.83 1.45 -0.35
N ILE A 70 10.75 2.04 -0.89
CA ILE A 70 10.85 3.22 -1.77
C ILE A 70 11.61 4.37 -1.12
N LYS A 71 11.44 4.59 0.20
CA LYS A 71 12.20 5.61 0.92
C LYS A 71 13.71 5.40 0.83
N SER A 72 14.19 4.15 0.92
CA SER A 72 15.62 3.85 0.79
C SER A 72 16.16 4.20 -0.59
N PHE A 73 15.39 3.93 -1.64
CA PHE A 73 15.75 4.31 -3.01
C PHE A 73 15.68 5.82 -3.23
N TRP A 74 14.72 6.49 -2.60
CA TRP A 74 14.59 7.94 -2.59
C TRP A 74 15.83 8.60 -2.00
N ASP A 75 16.31 8.08 -0.87
CA ASP A 75 17.54 8.53 -0.21
C ASP A 75 18.78 8.26 -1.09
N MET A 76 18.87 7.08 -1.72
CA MET A 76 19.97 6.74 -2.65
C MET A 76 20.01 7.64 -3.89
N LEU A 77 18.87 8.19 -4.30
CA LEU A 77 18.75 9.14 -5.40
C LEU A 77 18.92 10.60 -4.96
N GLU A 78 19.22 10.83 -3.69
CA GLU A 78 19.43 12.16 -3.09
C GLU A 78 18.20 13.08 -3.23
N LEU A 79 16.99 12.52 -3.24
CA LEU A 79 15.75 13.25 -3.36
C LEU A 79 15.27 13.80 -2.00
N PRO A 80 14.50 14.90 -1.96
CA PRO A 80 14.17 15.58 -0.72
C PRO A 80 13.20 14.78 0.17
N ASN A 81 13.60 14.50 1.40
CA ASN A 81 12.76 13.82 2.40
C ASN A 81 11.69 14.72 3.03
N LYS A 82 11.78 16.02 2.79
CA LYS A 82 10.78 17.01 3.16
C LYS A 82 10.44 17.86 1.96
N ILE A 83 9.16 18.09 1.75
CA ILE A 83 8.63 18.81 0.60
C ILE A 83 7.71 19.94 1.05
N SER A 84 7.39 20.83 0.13
CA SER A 84 6.34 21.83 0.32
C SER A 84 5.07 21.37 -0.39
N ILE A 85 3.95 21.47 0.30
CA ILE A 85 2.64 21.06 -0.22
C ILE A 85 1.70 22.26 -0.17
N LYS A 86 1.08 22.57 -1.29
CA LYS A 86 -0.04 23.51 -1.34
C LYS A 86 -1.33 22.75 -1.04
N GLY A 87 -1.89 23.01 0.14
CA GLY A 87 -3.10 22.32 0.61
C GLY A 87 -4.38 22.84 -0.02
N ASP A 88 -5.49 22.15 0.19
CA ASP A 88 -6.83 22.54 -0.23
C ASP A 88 -7.32 23.84 0.45
N ASP A 89 -6.71 24.19 1.59
CA ASP A 89 -6.93 25.48 2.27
C ASP A 89 -6.22 26.66 1.56
N GLY A 90 -5.54 26.38 0.45
CA GLY A 90 -4.78 27.34 -0.34
C GLY A 90 -3.45 27.78 0.26
N LYS A 91 -3.06 27.23 1.42
CA LYS A 91 -1.79 27.54 2.08
C LYS A 91 -0.67 26.64 1.64
N LEU A 92 0.55 27.15 1.75
CA LEU A 92 1.76 26.37 1.56
C LEU A 92 2.21 25.81 2.91
N HIS A 93 2.25 24.50 3.01
CA HIS A 93 2.77 23.76 4.14
C HIS A 93 4.21 23.32 3.81
N SER A 94 5.18 23.87 4.52
CA SER A 94 6.60 23.55 4.31
C SER A 94 7.05 22.43 5.25
N ASP A 95 8.19 21.83 4.92
CA ASP A 95 8.83 20.76 5.71
C ASP A 95 7.95 19.53 5.98
N VAL A 96 7.00 19.27 5.08
CA VAL A 96 6.14 18.09 5.16
C VAL A 96 6.98 16.85 4.86
N PRO A 97 7.00 15.84 5.73
CA PRO A 97 7.67 14.59 5.45
C PRO A 97 7.13 13.94 4.19
N MET A 98 8.02 13.50 3.31
CA MET A 98 7.63 12.87 2.05
C MET A 98 7.04 11.48 2.27
N TRP A 99 7.48 10.75 3.29
CA TRP A 99 7.13 9.36 3.51
C TRP A 99 6.51 9.13 4.88
N TYR A 100 5.47 8.27 4.88
CA TYR A 100 4.79 7.80 6.08
C TYR A 100 4.71 6.28 6.02
N TYR A 101 4.89 5.62 7.16
CA TYR A 101 4.69 4.19 7.28
C TYR A 101 3.41 3.90 8.04
N TRP A 102 2.62 3.01 7.49
CA TRP A 102 1.40 2.54 8.11
C TRP A 102 1.43 1.02 8.21
N PHE A 103 1.03 0.53 9.34
CA PHE A 103 0.90 -0.88 9.57
C PHE A 103 -0.51 -1.34 9.18
N LEU A 104 -0.57 -2.33 8.31
CA LEU A 104 -1.81 -2.97 7.88
C LEU A 104 -1.93 -4.30 8.60
N THR A 105 -2.99 -4.47 9.39
CA THR A 105 -3.27 -5.69 10.13
C THR A 105 -4.45 -6.39 9.49
N GLU A 106 -4.28 -7.67 9.19
CA GLU A 106 -5.33 -8.50 8.60
C GLU A 106 -5.54 -9.78 9.41
N GLY A 107 -6.73 -10.31 9.35
CA GLY A 107 -7.11 -11.55 9.98
C GLY A 107 -8.12 -12.34 9.16
N VAL A 108 -8.39 -13.55 9.60
CA VAL A 108 -9.36 -14.47 8.98
C VAL A 108 -10.38 -14.90 10.02
N LEU A 109 -11.65 -14.75 9.68
CA LEU A 109 -12.74 -15.39 10.39
C LEU A 109 -13.10 -16.68 9.64
N ARG A 110 -13.01 -17.83 10.33
CA ARG A 110 -13.35 -19.14 9.76
C ARG A 110 -14.86 -19.34 9.72
N VAL A 111 -15.47 -18.82 8.68
CA VAL A 111 -16.85 -19.09 8.31
C VAL A 111 -16.89 -19.47 6.84
N GLU A 112 -17.94 -20.16 6.44
CA GLU A 112 -18.12 -20.41 5.01
C GLU A 112 -18.16 -19.09 4.25
N PRO A 113 -17.41 -18.92 3.15
CA PRO A 113 -17.39 -17.68 2.37
C PRO A 113 -18.76 -17.23 1.89
N ASP A 114 -19.67 -18.17 1.74
CA ASP A 114 -21.09 -17.93 1.37
C ASP A 114 -21.83 -17.04 2.38
N PHE A 115 -21.33 -16.89 3.61
CA PHE A 115 -21.85 -15.94 4.58
C PHE A 115 -21.85 -14.48 4.09
N LEU A 116 -21.01 -14.15 3.11
CA LEU A 116 -21.01 -12.81 2.51
C LEU A 116 -21.96 -12.67 1.31
N LYS A 117 -22.57 -13.73 0.83
CA LYS A 117 -23.51 -13.62 -0.28
C LYS A 117 -24.63 -12.63 0.02
N THR A 118 -25.00 -11.84 -0.97
CA THR A 118 -26.20 -10.99 -0.94
C THR A 118 -27.46 -11.86 -0.94
N GLU A 119 -28.59 -11.24 -0.71
CA GLU A 119 -29.90 -11.96 -0.76
C GLU A 119 -30.17 -12.57 -2.15
N GLU A 120 -29.63 -11.96 -3.20
CA GLU A 120 -29.70 -12.49 -4.57
C GLU A 120 -28.65 -13.57 -4.87
N GLY A 121 -27.87 -13.95 -3.89
CA GLY A 121 -26.84 -14.99 -4.00
C GLY A 121 -25.52 -14.54 -4.65
N ASN A 122 -25.36 -13.25 -4.92
CA ASN A 122 -24.12 -12.71 -5.48
C ASN A 122 -23.02 -12.61 -4.42
N MET A 123 -21.79 -12.85 -4.82
CA MET A 123 -20.62 -12.68 -3.99
C MET A 123 -20.05 -11.26 -4.16
N PRO A 124 -20.03 -10.43 -3.12
CA PRO A 124 -19.41 -9.11 -3.22
C PRO A 124 -17.88 -9.24 -3.36
N PRO A 125 -17.21 -8.33 -4.05
CA PRO A 125 -15.77 -8.39 -4.21
C PRO A 125 -15.01 -8.06 -2.91
N VAL A 126 -15.11 -6.84 -2.46
CA VAL A 126 -14.55 -6.35 -1.18
C VAL A 126 -15.56 -5.37 -0.59
N ILE A 127 -15.72 -5.41 0.72
CA ILE A 127 -16.56 -4.48 1.46
C ILE A 127 -15.64 -3.60 2.30
N HIS A 128 -15.79 -2.28 2.18
CA HIS A 128 -15.15 -1.27 3.00
C HIS A 128 -16.21 -0.55 3.81
N VAL A 129 -15.94 -0.34 5.08
CA VAL A 129 -16.80 0.41 6.01
C VAL A 129 -15.94 1.37 6.79
N ASP A 130 -16.28 2.66 6.72
CA ASP A 130 -15.74 3.72 7.56
C ASP A 130 -16.92 4.42 8.23
N THR A 131 -16.85 4.61 9.55
CA THR A 131 -17.95 5.19 10.33
C THR A 131 -17.43 5.80 11.63
N ASP A 132 -18.16 6.79 12.12
CA ASP A 132 -18.00 7.41 13.43
C ASP A 132 -18.98 6.87 14.49
N ALA A 133 -19.80 5.85 14.12
CA ALA A 133 -20.69 5.19 15.06
C ALA A 133 -19.89 4.48 16.16
N PRO A 134 -20.30 4.57 17.43
CA PRO A 134 -19.62 3.85 18.50
C PRO A 134 -19.58 2.35 18.24
N LEU A 135 -18.40 1.76 18.37
CA LEU A 135 -18.20 0.32 18.25
C LEU A 135 -18.19 -0.33 19.62
N TYR A 136 -19.07 -1.29 19.81
CA TYR A 136 -19.15 -2.09 21.02
C TYR A 136 -18.67 -3.52 20.78
N SER A 137 -18.13 -4.12 21.81
CA SER A 137 -17.72 -5.52 21.83
C SER A 137 -18.87 -6.45 21.49
N ASP A 138 -18.66 -7.35 20.55
CA ASP A 138 -19.63 -8.44 20.27
C ASP A 138 -19.71 -9.45 21.44
N VAL A 139 -18.66 -9.55 22.27
CA VAL A 139 -18.57 -10.53 23.36
C VAL A 139 -19.24 -10.05 24.64
N ASP A 140 -18.85 -8.86 25.14
CA ASP A 140 -19.28 -8.37 26.47
C ASP A 140 -20.02 -7.03 26.42
N LYS A 141 -20.24 -6.49 25.22
CA LYS A 141 -20.93 -5.22 24.96
C LYS A 141 -20.25 -3.98 25.56
N SER A 142 -19.00 -4.09 25.98
CA SER A 142 -18.21 -2.92 26.37
C SER A 142 -17.89 -2.04 25.17
N LEU A 143 -17.67 -0.74 25.43
CA LEU A 143 -17.27 0.20 24.39
C LEU A 143 -15.82 -0.08 23.98
N ILE A 144 -15.59 -0.33 22.68
CA ILE A 144 -14.25 -0.48 22.09
C ILE A 144 -13.73 0.90 21.67
N THR A 145 -14.51 1.65 20.92
CA THR A 145 -14.15 3.01 20.48
C THR A 145 -15.41 3.84 20.18
N ASP A 146 -15.33 5.11 20.46
CA ASP A 146 -16.29 6.15 20.07
C ASP A 146 -15.70 7.12 19.01
N LYS A 147 -14.55 6.77 18.46
CA LYS A 147 -13.86 7.54 17.42
C LYS A 147 -14.09 6.89 16.07
N LEU A 148 -13.76 7.64 15.01
CA LEU A 148 -13.76 7.12 13.65
C LEU A 148 -12.97 5.81 13.56
N TRP A 149 -13.57 4.80 12.96
CA TRP A 149 -12.95 3.52 12.68
C TRP A 149 -13.37 2.98 11.32
N GLY A 150 -12.60 2.06 10.79
CA GLY A 150 -12.90 1.42 9.51
C GLY A 150 -12.36 0.01 9.45
N ILE A 151 -13.04 -0.82 8.67
CA ILE A 151 -12.62 -2.17 8.31
C ILE A 151 -12.83 -2.41 6.82
N TYR A 152 -12.09 -3.37 6.31
CA TYR A 152 -12.40 -3.99 5.03
C TYR A 152 -12.41 -5.50 5.18
N TYR A 153 -13.17 -6.18 4.35
CA TYR A 153 -13.27 -7.62 4.34
C TYR A 153 -13.81 -8.15 3.02
N LYS A 154 -13.47 -9.39 2.74
CA LYS A 154 -13.85 -10.11 1.52
C LYS A 154 -13.98 -11.60 1.81
N PRO A 155 -14.75 -12.36 1.01
CA PRO A 155 -14.64 -13.80 1.02
C PRO A 155 -13.24 -14.22 0.58
N ASP A 156 -12.70 -15.26 1.21
CA ASP A 156 -11.39 -15.77 0.86
C ASP A 156 -11.40 -17.30 0.86
N PHE A 157 -11.34 -17.86 -0.32
CA PHE A 157 -11.35 -19.31 -0.52
C PHE A 157 -9.99 -19.96 -0.23
N HIS A 158 -8.91 -19.17 -0.22
CA HIS A 158 -7.58 -19.68 0.11
C HIS A 158 -7.45 -19.99 1.59
N PHE A 159 -7.95 -19.09 2.44
CA PHE A 159 -7.94 -19.26 3.89
C PHE A 159 -9.21 -19.95 4.43
N ASN A 160 -10.14 -20.26 3.56
CA ASN A 160 -11.44 -20.85 3.89
C ASN A 160 -12.19 -20.02 4.93
N GLY A 161 -12.62 -18.81 4.53
CA GLY A 161 -13.33 -17.90 5.44
C GLY A 161 -13.51 -16.50 4.85
N ILE A 162 -13.57 -15.55 5.77
CA ILE A 162 -13.63 -14.12 5.49
C ILE A 162 -12.30 -13.52 5.91
N GLN A 163 -11.61 -12.91 4.98
CA GLN A 163 -10.36 -12.19 5.24
C GLN A 163 -10.59 -10.70 5.19
N GLY A 164 -9.93 -9.96 6.05
CA GLY A 164 -9.92 -8.53 6.01
C GLY A 164 -9.08 -7.91 7.11
N GLY A 165 -9.09 -6.60 7.16
CA GLY A 165 -8.29 -5.81 8.07
C GLY A 165 -9.04 -4.62 8.64
N ALA A 166 -8.35 -3.91 9.51
CA ALA A 166 -8.79 -2.62 10.02
C ALA A 166 -8.05 -1.48 9.33
N SER A 167 -8.50 -0.26 9.57
CA SER A 167 -7.79 0.94 9.14
C SER A 167 -6.35 0.91 9.60
N PRO A 168 -5.41 1.31 8.73
CA PRO A 168 -4.00 1.34 9.09
C PRO A 168 -3.74 2.34 10.21
N TYR A 169 -2.69 2.09 10.97
CA TYR A 169 -2.17 3.07 11.92
C TYR A 169 -0.70 3.39 11.61
N LYS A 170 -0.32 4.61 11.93
CA LYS A 170 1.02 5.12 11.66
C LYS A 170 2.06 4.37 12.48
N VAL A 171 3.19 4.07 11.86
CA VAL A 171 4.34 3.42 12.47
C VAL A 171 5.55 4.34 12.40
N GLY A 172 6.25 4.49 13.49
CA GLY A 172 7.45 5.33 13.57
C GLY A 172 7.16 6.83 13.52
N GLU A 173 8.23 7.60 13.34
CA GLU A 173 8.17 9.05 13.23
C GLU A 173 7.78 9.52 11.81
N PRO A 174 7.26 10.75 11.66
CA PRO A 174 7.09 11.34 10.34
C PRO A 174 8.39 11.31 9.53
N GLY A 175 8.30 10.89 8.27
CA GLY A 175 9.48 10.69 7.42
C GLY A 175 10.02 9.26 7.44
N GLY A 176 9.38 8.35 8.16
CA GLY A 176 9.76 6.94 8.25
C GLY A 176 10.98 6.68 9.13
N GLU A 177 11.37 7.63 9.96
CA GLU A 177 12.46 7.46 10.92
C GLU A 177 12.08 6.43 12.00
N GLY A 178 13.02 5.57 12.36
CA GLY A 178 12.80 4.52 13.35
C GLY A 178 12.03 3.29 12.85
N VAL A 179 11.61 3.28 11.59
CA VAL A 179 10.93 2.11 11.00
C VAL A 179 11.96 1.17 10.37
N SER A 180 11.88 -0.11 10.72
CA SER A 180 12.65 -1.14 10.01
C SER A 180 12.12 -1.29 8.60
N VAL A 181 13.01 -1.17 7.61
CA VAL A 181 12.69 -1.39 6.20
C VAL A 181 12.77 -2.85 5.77
N ASP A 182 12.93 -3.77 6.71
CA ASP A 182 12.73 -5.20 6.47
C ASP A 182 11.39 -5.67 7.08
N PRO A 183 10.28 -5.38 6.41
CA PRO A 183 8.95 -5.70 6.91
C PRO A 183 8.68 -7.21 6.96
N TYR A 184 9.56 -8.02 6.39
CA TYR A 184 9.44 -9.48 6.36
C TYR A 184 10.49 -10.16 7.24
N GLY A 185 11.27 -9.37 7.97
CA GLY A 185 12.24 -9.90 8.92
C GLY A 185 11.55 -10.70 10.03
N PRO A 186 12.03 -11.91 10.34
CA PRO A 186 11.37 -12.81 11.30
C PRO A 186 11.33 -12.26 12.73
N LYS A 187 11.93 -11.12 12.97
CA LYS A 187 12.00 -10.46 14.28
C LYS A 187 11.14 -9.21 14.39
N SER A 188 10.44 -8.81 13.32
CA SER A 188 9.58 -7.64 13.38
C SER A 188 8.36 -7.91 14.24
N SER A 189 8.25 -7.22 15.37
CA SER A 189 7.06 -7.25 16.24
C SER A 189 5.82 -6.63 15.58
N GLU A 190 6.03 -5.89 14.51
CA GLU A 190 4.98 -5.19 13.75
C GLU A 190 4.03 -6.16 13.03
N PHE A 191 4.43 -7.43 12.86
CA PHE A 191 3.60 -8.48 12.26
C PHE A 191 2.83 -9.31 13.29
N ILE A 192 2.92 -8.98 14.57
CA ILE A 192 2.17 -9.68 15.61
C ILE A 192 0.76 -9.12 15.65
N ILE A 193 -0.18 -9.88 15.12
CA ILE A 193 -1.60 -9.63 15.31
C ILE A 193 -1.97 -10.08 16.71
N ASP A 194 -2.31 -9.13 17.56
CA ASP A 194 -2.71 -9.37 18.93
C ASP A 194 -4.23 -9.65 19.09
N ASP A 195 -4.62 -10.00 20.30
CA ASP A 195 -6.01 -10.28 20.61
C ASP A 195 -6.89 -9.01 20.54
N ASN A 196 -6.30 -7.83 20.71
CA ASN A 196 -7.03 -6.55 20.59
C ASN A 196 -7.50 -6.31 19.16
N PHE A 197 -6.64 -6.59 18.16
CA PHE A 197 -7.06 -6.53 16.78
C PHE A 197 -8.19 -7.52 16.50
N ALA A 198 -8.02 -8.78 16.91
CA ALA A 198 -9.02 -9.82 16.72
C ALA A 198 -10.37 -9.40 17.32
N HIS A 199 -10.34 -8.87 18.54
CA HIS A 199 -11.53 -8.41 19.25
C HIS A 199 -12.22 -7.24 18.54
N MET A 200 -11.46 -6.22 18.14
CA MET A 200 -11.98 -5.06 17.41
C MET A 200 -12.57 -5.48 16.06
N TRP A 201 -11.82 -6.21 15.26
CA TRP A 201 -12.22 -6.57 13.90
C TRP A 201 -13.45 -7.47 13.85
N THR A 202 -13.51 -8.49 14.72
CA THR A 202 -14.69 -9.39 14.79
C THR A 202 -15.93 -8.66 15.30
N SER A 203 -15.78 -7.73 16.25
CA SER A 203 -16.88 -6.89 16.72
C SER A 203 -17.37 -5.93 15.62
N ALA A 204 -16.46 -5.41 14.84
CA ALA A 204 -16.80 -4.57 13.68
C ALA A 204 -17.52 -5.36 12.57
N LEU A 205 -17.13 -6.61 12.33
CA LEU A 205 -17.88 -7.50 11.43
C LEU A 205 -19.30 -7.76 11.93
N ALA A 206 -19.47 -8.01 13.21
CA ALA A 206 -20.78 -8.20 13.84
C ALA A 206 -21.64 -6.93 13.77
N PHE A 207 -21.03 -5.75 13.93
CA PHE A 207 -21.70 -4.47 13.72
C PHE A 207 -22.21 -4.31 12.29
N CYS A 208 -21.37 -4.64 11.31
CA CYS A 208 -21.75 -4.53 9.90
C CYS A 208 -22.80 -5.55 9.47
N HIS A 209 -22.77 -6.77 10.02
CA HIS A 209 -23.68 -7.83 9.65
C HIS A 209 -24.04 -8.69 10.86
N LYS A 210 -25.32 -8.73 11.21
CA LYS A 210 -25.86 -9.57 12.29
C LYS A 210 -25.47 -11.05 12.18
N ARG A 211 -25.28 -11.55 10.97
CA ARG A 211 -24.84 -12.95 10.75
C ARG A 211 -23.50 -13.28 11.38
N PHE A 212 -22.68 -12.30 11.72
CA PHE A 212 -21.39 -12.48 12.38
C PHE A 212 -21.44 -12.32 13.90
N GLU A 213 -22.59 -11.92 14.48
CA GLU A 213 -22.75 -11.84 15.92
C GLU A 213 -22.44 -13.19 16.61
N GLY A 214 -21.68 -13.14 17.69
CA GLY A 214 -21.28 -14.31 18.47
C GLY A 214 -20.23 -15.22 17.81
N LYS A 215 -19.64 -14.80 16.68
CA LYS A 215 -18.68 -15.62 15.94
C LYS A 215 -17.22 -15.25 16.15
N SER A 216 -16.90 -14.35 17.07
CA SER A 216 -15.53 -13.93 17.36
C SER A 216 -14.59 -15.09 17.70
N HIS A 217 -15.13 -16.17 18.34
CA HIS A 217 -14.38 -17.38 18.64
C HIS A 217 -13.89 -18.16 17.40
N LEU A 218 -14.42 -17.85 16.22
CA LEU A 218 -13.97 -18.44 14.94
C LEU A 218 -12.82 -17.69 14.33
N PHE A 219 -12.35 -16.59 14.95
CA PHE A 219 -11.18 -15.89 14.47
C PHE A 219 -9.96 -16.82 14.45
N LYS A 220 -9.32 -16.83 13.29
CA LYS A 220 -8.04 -17.51 13.13
C LYS A 220 -6.97 -16.46 12.91
N LYS A 221 -5.95 -16.49 13.72
CA LYS A 221 -4.75 -15.70 13.50
C LYS A 221 -4.13 -16.11 12.16
N GLY A 222 -4.47 -15.39 11.11
CA GLY A 222 -3.77 -15.48 9.83
C GLY A 222 -2.45 -14.74 9.94
N ALA A 223 -1.44 -15.21 9.26
CA ALA A 223 -0.18 -14.47 9.15
C ALA A 223 -0.36 -13.38 8.11
N THR A 224 -1.03 -12.31 8.45
CA THR A 224 -1.17 -11.24 7.49
C THR A 224 -1.20 -9.90 8.19
N GLY A 225 -0.31 -9.14 7.81
CA GLY A 225 -0.10 -7.76 8.08
C GLY A 225 0.98 -7.32 7.13
N GLY A 226 1.21 -6.07 7.04
CA GLY A 226 2.24 -5.53 6.17
C GLY A 226 2.55 -4.09 6.50
N LEU A 227 3.78 -3.71 6.24
CA LEU A 227 4.20 -2.33 6.31
C LEU A 227 3.95 -1.69 4.94
N GLY A 228 3.15 -0.64 4.91
CA GLY A 228 2.96 0.21 3.74
C GLY A 228 3.76 1.50 3.87
N CYS A 229 4.39 1.94 2.79
CA CYS A 229 5.02 3.24 2.68
C CYS A 229 4.15 4.13 1.80
N PHE A 230 3.77 5.29 2.33
CA PHE A 230 2.78 6.17 1.75
C PHE A 230 3.34 7.56 1.52
N THR A 231 2.86 8.19 0.48
CA THR A 231 3.03 9.62 0.18
C THR A 231 2.11 10.47 1.08
N PRO A 232 2.31 11.79 1.11
CA PRO A 232 1.50 12.69 1.96
C PRO A 232 0.00 12.64 1.67
N ASP A 233 -0.41 12.51 0.43
CA ASP A 233 -1.82 12.40 0.02
C ASP A 233 -2.29 10.95 -0.16
N SER A 234 -1.46 9.97 0.25
CA SER A 234 -1.74 8.53 0.15
C SER A 234 -1.96 8.00 -1.27
N PHE A 235 -1.60 8.78 -2.30
CA PHE A 235 -1.66 8.36 -3.70
C PHE A 235 -0.26 8.20 -4.30
N PRO A 236 -0.08 7.24 -5.21
CA PRO A 236 1.24 6.95 -5.77
C PRO A 236 1.82 8.11 -6.58
N ILE A 237 3.12 8.06 -6.80
CA ILE A 237 3.83 8.91 -7.74
C ILE A 237 4.29 8.05 -8.91
N PHE A 238 3.97 8.50 -10.11
CA PHE A 238 4.48 7.96 -11.37
C PHE A 238 5.15 9.11 -12.10
N ASP A 239 6.47 9.23 -11.92
CA ASP A 239 7.19 10.36 -12.46
C ASP A 239 8.66 10.05 -12.76
N GLN A 240 9.25 10.85 -13.63
CA GLN A 240 10.67 10.78 -13.94
C GLN A 240 11.45 11.72 -13.03
N PHE A 241 12.39 11.15 -12.32
CA PHE A 241 13.37 11.87 -11.52
C PHE A 241 14.76 11.64 -12.11
N ASN A 242 15.67 12.56 -11.83
CA ASN A 242 16.94 12.55 -12.50
C ASN A 242 16.75 12.55 -14.05
N GLU A 243 17.75 12.27 -14.84
CA GLU A 243 17.59 12.29 -16.30
C GLU A 243 16.97 11.00 -16.85
N ASN A 244 17.16 9.87 -16.16
CA ASN A 244 16.81 8.56 -16.66
C ASN A 244 16.29 7.60 -15.57
N VAL A 245 15.71 8.13 -14.50
CA VAL A 245 15.11 7.32 -13.43
C VAL A 245 13.61 7.55 -13.39
N TYR A 246 12.83 6.50 -13.57
CA TYR A 246 11.39 6.55 -13.41
C TYR A 246 11.00 5.89 -12.09
N LEU A 247 10.22 6.59 -11.26
CA LEU A 247 9.74 6.07 -9.99
C LEU A 247 8.27 5.65 -10.06
N ILE A 248 8.01 4.44 -9.59
CA ILE A 248 6.68 3.93 -9.24
C ILE A 248 6.66 3.88 -7.72
N ALA A 249 6.25 4.97 -7.10
CA ALA A 249 6.45 5.21 -5.69
C ALA A 249 5.12 5.18 -4.93
N ASP A 250 5.04 4.35 -4.00
CA ASP A 250 4.01 4.01 -3.02
C ASP A 250 3.90 2.49 -2.91
N SER A 251 3.64 1.97 -1.73
CA SER A 251 3.57 0.52 -1.53
C SER A 251 2.16 -0.01 -1.24
N ASN A 252 1.18 0.88 -1.02
CA ASN A 252 -0.18 0.45 -0.68
C ASN A 252 -0.94 -0.14 -1.88
N HIS A 253 -0.65 0.38 -3.06
CA HIS A 253 -1.40 0.03 -4.27
C HIS A 253 -0.82 -1.15 -5.04
N GLY A 254 0.19 -1.78 -4.54
CA GLY A 254 0.94 -2.95 -5.02
C GLY A 254 0.42 -3.60 -6.30
N TYR A 255 -0.27 -4.71 -6.21
CA TYR A 255 -0.76 -5.43 -7.39
C TYR A 255 -1.89 -4.69 -8.16
N LYS A 256 -2.54 -3.68 -7.57
CA LYS A 256 -3.47 -2.82 -8.31
C LYS A 256 -2.77 -2.07 -9.43
N MET A 257 -1.46 -1.87 -9.30
CA MET A 257 -0.62 -1.19 -10.28
C MET A 257 -0.15 -2.08 -11.44
N ILE A 258 -0.59 -3.32 -11.54
CA ILE A 258 -0.27 -4.19 -12.70
C ILE A 258 -0.66 -3.51 -14.02
N GLY A 259 -1.84 -2.89 -14.06
CA GLY A 259 -2.28 -2.10 -15.22
C GLY A 259 -1.43 -0.87 -15.50
N VAL A 260 -0.85 -0.28 -14.46
CA VAL A 260 0.06 0.88 -14.57
C VAL A 260 1.37 0.50 -15.26
N GLY A 261 1.84 -0.73 -15.09
CA GLY A 261 3.09 -1.19 -15.69
C GLY A 261 3.15 -0.99 -17.21
N LYS A 262 2.03 -1.19 -17.91
CA LYS A 262 1.96 -0.90 -19.34
C LYS A 262 2.12 0.62 -19.61
N LEU A 263 1.38 1.46 -18.89
CA LEU A 263 1.42 2.91 -19.08
C LEU A 263 2.81 3.48 -18.78
N VAL A 264 3.47 2.98 -17.75
CA VAL A 264 4.85 3.37 -17.42
C VAL A 264 5.83 2.91 -18.52
N ALA A 265 5.67 1.68 -19.03
CA ALA A 265 6.49 1.21 -20.13
C ALA A 265 6.32 2.08 -21.38
N ASP A 266 5.10 2.45 -21.73
CA ASP A 266 4.80 3.35 -22.83
C ASP A 266 5.50 4.73 -22.63
N GLU A 267 5.44 5.29 -21.41
CA GLU A 267 6.10 6.57 -21.09
C GLU A 267 7.63 6.49 -21.14
N VAL A 268 8.22 5.44 -20.63
CA VAL A 268 9.68 5.22 -20.72
C VAL A 268 10.13 5.11 -22.19
N LEU A 269 9.25 4.64 -23.06
CA LEU A 269 9.47 4.59 -24.51
C LEU A 269 9.10 5.87 -25.25
N GLY A 270 8.65 6.92 -24.53
CA GLY A 270 8.35 8.24 -25.08
C GLY A 270 6.88 8.54 -25.35
N GLU A 271 5.97 7.64 -25.01
CA GLU A 271 4.52 7.81 -25.20
C GLU A 271 3.86 8.28 -23.88
N LYS A 272 3.59 9.58 -23.75
CA LYS A 272 2.96 10.13 -22.54
C LYS A 272 1.55 9.61 -22.32
N SER A 273 1.23 9.26 -21.09
CA SER A 273 -0.10 8.83 -20.67
C SER A 273 -0.82 9.91 -19.87
N SER A 274 -1.98 10.35 -20.36
CA SER A 274 -2.86 11.28 -19.63
C SER A 274 -3.42 10.67 -18.35
N LEU A 275 -3.45 9.34 -18.22
CA LEU A 275 -3.91 8.66 -17.02
C LEU A 275 -2.89 8.74 -15.87
N LEU A 276 -1.61 8.97 -16.18
CA LEU A 276 -0.56 9.12 -15.18
C LEU A 276 -0.31 10.57 -14.77
N GLU A 277 -0.81 11.54 -15.56
CA GLU A 277 -0.64 12.97 -15.28
C GLU A 277 -1.12 13.40 -13.86
N PRO A 278 -2.27 12.93 -13.34
CA PRO A 278 -2.70 13.31 -11.99
C PRO A 278 -1.76 12.84 -10.87
N PHE A 279 -0.84 11.91 -11.17
CA PHE A 279 0.05 11.30 -10.20
C PHE A 279 1.49 11.85 -10.25
N ARG A 280 1.71 12.97 -10.97
CA ARG A 280 3.02 13.61 -11.00
C ARG A 280 3.38 14.22 -9.64
N PHE A 281 4.68 14.28 -9.39
CA PHE A 281 5.20 14.88 -8.16
C PHE A 281 4.85 16.36 -8.05
N SER A 282 4.77 17.06 -9.18
CA SER A 282 4.41 18.48 -9.24
C SER A 282 3.04 18.80 -8.62
N ARG A 283 2.15 17.81 -8.47
CA ARG A 283 0.82 18.02 -7.84
C ARG A 283 0.91 18.63 -6.44
N TYR A 284 1.99 18.36 -5.70
CA TYR A 284 2.17 18.90 -4.36
C TYR A 284 2.37 20.42 -4.37
N GLU A 285 3.20 20.94 -5.27
CA GLU A 285 3.41 22.37 -5.41
C GLU A 285 2.24 23.08 -6.09
N GLU A 286 1.58 22.40 -7.02
CA GLU A 286 0.44 22.94 -7.77
C GLU A 286 -0.85 22.96 -6.93
N GLY A 287 -0.91 22.25 -5.79
CA GLY A 287 -2.11 22.10 -4.99
C GLY A 287 -3.19 21.25 -5.69
N LYS A 288 -2.76 20.24 -6.46
CA LYS A 288 -3.63 19.28 -7.13
C LYS A 288 -3.61 17.93 -6.42
N LEU A 289 -3.78 17.96 -5.11
CA LEU A 289 -3.77 16.77 -4.29
C LEU A 289 -4.97 15.88 -4.60
N HIS A 290 -4.79 14.58 -4.41
CA HIS A 290 -5.90 13.66 -4.46
C HIS A 290 -6.74 13.80 -3.17
N PRO A 291 -8.08 13.81 -3.28
CA PRO A 291 -8.94 13.88 -2.11
C PRO A 291 -8.78 12.59 -1.29
N THR A 292 -8.43 12.75 -0.03
CA THR A 292 -8.39 11.66 0.93
C THR A 292 -9.55 11.79 1.89
N SER A 293 -10.36 10.77 2.01
CA SER A 293 -11.36 10.71 3.08
C SER A 293 -10.66 10.45 4.41
N ASN A 294 -11.06 11.18 5.45
CA ASN A 294 -10.57 11.00 6.82
C ASN A 294 -9.06 11.17 7.01
N SER A 295 -8.43 11.97 6.18
CA SER A 295 -7.02 12.28 6.37
C SER A 295 -6.83 13.10 7.65
N PRO A 296 -5.88 12.70 8.52
CA PRO A 296 -5.53 13.50 9.69
C PRO A 296 -4.67 14.73 9.34
N PHE A 297 -4.33 14.90 8.08
CA PHE A 297 -3.41 15.93 7.64
C PHE A 297 -4.13 17.18 7.16
N PRO A 298 -3.67 18.40 7.54
CA PRO A 298 -4.34 19.65 7.19
C PRO A 298 -4.21 20.04 5.72
N TRP A 299 -3.42 19.31 4.93
CA TRP A 299 -3.21 19.57 3.51
C TRP A 299 -4.05 18.68 2.60
N SER A 300 -4.81 17.76 3.14
CA SER A 300 -5.64 16.82 2.37
C SER A 300 -7.09 16.81 2.81
#